data_6b20f7ad3c375c910aae5c58440e8b8d
#
_entry.id   6b20f7ad3c375c910aae5c58440e8b8d
#
_cell.length_a   1.000
_cell.length_b   1.000
_cell.length_c   1.000
_cell.angle_alpha   90.00
_cell.angle_beta   90.00
_cell.angle_gamma   90.00
#
_symmetry.space_group_name_H-M   'P 1'
#
loop_
_entity.id
_entity.type
_entity.pdbx_description
1 polymer ?
#
loop_
_entity_poly.entity_id
_entity_poly.type
_entity_poly.pdbx_seq_one_letter_code
_entity_poly.pdbx_strand_id
1 'polypeptide(L)'
;TTALGRENLALAMGVKAAVSLRGFDIGLYPHHHPDCYNLLWGKIDKVHTISDDLYQKALGLGLDSKTPYQKITPAINTDFFKSKSFKDLHEPLRILTVGRLTWKKGYEYALEALSLLKEKQINFEYHIVGEGNYREAIIYCTHQLRLAEHIKLKGLLSPEDVKKEMEWADIYIQPSIQEGFCNSVLEAQSMGLLCIVTNAEGLTENVIDWETGWVVKKRSARNLFNKIMDIITFDILELNQIRNNAVSRVIKQFNIDTQEKRFINFYQK
;
A
#
# COMPACT_ATOMS: atom_id res chain seq x y z
N THR A 1 17.74 -6.97 0.71
CA THR A 1 19.11 -7.32 1.23
C THR A 1 20.04 -7.96 0.22
N THR A 2 19.77 -7.81 -1.07
CA THR A 2 20.66 -8.35 -2.13
C THR A 2 22.03 -7.70 -2.19
N ALA A 3 22.20 -6.51 -1.58
CA ALA A 3 23.47 -5.82 -1.46
C ALA A 3 24.37 -6.38 -0.34
N LEU A 4 23.78 -7.01 0.68
CA LEU A 4 24.55 -7.60 1.79
C LEU A 4 25.36 -8.81 1.32
N GLY A 5 26.61 -8.90 1.76
CA GLY A 5 27.59 -9.88 1.29
C GLY A 5 28.23 -9.54 -0.07
N ARG A 6 27.91 -8.36 -0.65
CA ARG A 6 28.42 -7.87 -1.95
C ARG A 6 29.02 -6.46 -1.85
N GLU A 7 29.34 -6.01 -0.65
CA GLU A 7 29.75 -4.64 -0.33
C GLU A 7 31.05 -4.22 -1.04
N ASN A 8 31.90 -5.20 -1.39
CA ASN A 8 33.16 -4.96 -2.08
C ASN A 8 33.07 -5.03 -3.61
N LEU A 9 31.92 -5.42 -4.17
CA LEU A 9 31.80 -5.70 -5.60
C LEU A 9 32.07 -4.45 -6.45
N ALA A 10 31.45 -3.33 -6.11
CA ALA A 10 31.62 -2.08 -6.85
C ALA A 10 33.08 -1.59 -6.80
N LEU A 11 33.71 -1.67 -5.64
CA LEU A 11 35.14 -1.33 -5.49
C LEU A 11 36.02 -2.23 -6.36
N ALA A 12 35.80 -3.54 -6.36
CA ALA A 12 36.55 -4.48 -7.19
C ALA A 12 36.38 -4.26 -8.69
N MET A 13 35.22 -3.72 -9.09
CA MET A 13 34.90 -3.39 -10.48
C MET A 13 35.29 -1.96 -10.89
N GLY A 14 35.73 -1.10 -9.95
CA GLY A 14 36.07 0.29 -10.21
C GLY A 14 34.86 1.15 -10.57
N VAL A 15 33.64 0.80 -10.05
CA VAL A 15 32.38 1.51 -10.35
C VAL A 15 31.72 2.03 -9.06
N LYS A 16 30.77 2.96 -9.21
CA LYS A 16 29.94 3.48 -8.11
C LYS A 16 28.89 2.47 -7.67
N ALA A 17 28.58 2.49 -6.37
CA ALA A 17 27.56 1.64 -5.74
C ALA A 17 26.30 2.43 -5.37
N ALA A 18 25.14 1.97 -5.81
CA ALA A 18 23.86 2.50 -5.35
C ALA A 18 23.01 1.38 -4.74
N VAL A 19 22.33 1.69 -3.64
CA VAL A 19 21.45 0.74 -2.94
C VAL A 19 20.01 1.23 -2.96
N SER A 20 19.08 0.30 -3.23
CA SER A 20 17.64 0.53 -3.23
C SER A 20 16.99 -0.15 -2.02
N LEU A 21 16.30 0.62 -1.18
CA LEU A 21 15.60 0.16 0.02
C LEU A 21 14.08 0.13 -0.25
N ARG A 22 13.46 -1.05 -0.09
CA ARG A 22 12.10 -1.31 -0.56
C ARG A 22 11.11 -1.81 0.50
N GLY A 23 11.54 -1.96 1.74
CA GLY A 23 10.65 -2.32 2.83
C GLY A 23 11.16 -3.44 3.71
N PHE A 24 11.05 -4.73 3.31
CA PHE A 24 11.51 -5.85 4.13
C PHE A 24 12.98 -5.74 4.52
N ASP A 25 13.80 -5.34 3.58
CA ASP A 25 15.24 -5.16 3.68
C ASP A 25 15.65 -4.22 4.82
N ILE A 26 14.92 -3.13 5.03
CA ILE A 26 15.25 -2.12 6.05
C ILE A 26 14.27 -2.14 7.24
N GLY A 27 13.06 -2.65 7.04
CA GLY A 27 12.00 -2.63 8.05
C GLY A 27 11.92 -3.86 8.95
N LEU A 28 12.39 -5.02 8.47
CA LEU A 28 12.30 -6.30 9.21
C LEU A 28 13.64 -7.02 9.33
N TYR A 29 14.43 -7.06 8.27
CA TYR A 29 15.67 -7.81 8.24
C TYR A 29 16.67 -7.40 9.34
N PRO A 30 16.87 -6.10 9.66
CA PRO A 30 17.79 -5.68 10.71
C PRO A 30 17.42 -6.15 12.12
N HIS A 31 16.12 -6.42 12.38
CA HIS A 31 15.68 -6.94 13.68
C HIS A 31 16.19 -8.38 13.95
N HIS A 32 16.38 -9.15 12.88
CA HIS A 32 16.96 -10.50 12.96
C HIS A 32 18.48 -10.52 12.79
N HIS A 33 19.03 -9.44 12.20
CA HIS A 33 20.46 -9.31 11.90
C HIS A 33 20.94 -7.91 12.30
N PRO A 34 21.15 -7.65 13.61
CA PRO A 34 21.71 -6.39 14.09
C PRO A 34 23.02 -6.06 13.36
N ASP A 35 23.28 -4.79 13.15
CA ASP A 35 24.50 -4.28 12.51
C ASP A 35 24.79 -4.74 11.08
N CYS A 36 23.83 -5.40 10.43
CA CYS A 36 24.00 -5.97 9.09
C CYS A 36 24.37 -4.93 8.00
N TYR A 37 24.11 -3.64 8.25
CA TYR A 37 24.40 -2.57 7.32
C TYR A 37 25.70 -1.80 7.59
N ASN A 38 26.37 -2.03 8.73
CA ASN A 38 27.56 -1.24 9.13
C ASN A 38 28.66 -1.24 8.06
N LEU A 39 28.92 -2.40 7.44
CA LEU A 39 29.90 -2.51 6.37
C LEU A 39 29.42 -1.86 5.05
N LEU A 40 28.13 -1.98 4.76
CA LEU A 40 27.55 -1.48 3.51
C LEU A 40 27.52 0.05 3.46
N TRP A 41 27.15 0.71 4.56
CA TRP A 41 27.00 2.16 4.58
C TRP A 41 28.30 2.92 4.24
N GLY A 42 29.45 2.38 4.61
CA GLY A 42 30.76 2.98 4.27
C GLY A 42 31.23 2.74 2.83
N LYS A 43 30.46 2.01 2.00
CA LYS A 43 30.89 1.56 0.66
C LYS A 43 29.91 1.91 -0.46
N ILE A 44 28.89 2.67 -0.14
CA ILE A 44 27.88 3.09 -1.14
C ILE A 44 27.99 4.58 -1.44
N ASP A 45 27.80 4.92 -2.70
CA ASP A 45 27.84 6.30 -3.20
C ASP A 45 26.45 6.95 -3.17
N LYS A 46 25.37 6.17 -3.26
CA LYS A 46 24.00 6.69 -3.31
C LYS A 46 23.01 5.72 -2.71
N VAL A 47 21.90 6.28 -2.18
CA VAL A 47 20.76 5.54 -1.65
C VAL A 47 19.47 5.97 -2.36
N HIS A 48 18.69 4.99 -2.74
CA HIS A 48 17.31 5.15 -3.18
C HIS A 48 16.36 4.52 -2.17
N THR A 49 15.26 5.20 -1.84
CA THR A 49 14.15 4.62 -1.06
C THR A 49 12.82 4.83 -1.77
N ILE A 50 11.84 3.99 -1.45
CA ILE A 50 10.49 4.11 -1.99
C ILE A 50 9.58 5.01 -1.15
N SER A 51 10.00 5.36 0.09
CA SER A 51 9.27 6.25 1.00
C SER A 51 10.23 7.00 1.91
N ASP A 52 9.77 8.11 2.49
CA ASP A 52 10.54 8.89 3.46
C ASP A 52 10.76 8.12 4.76
N ASP A 53 9.77 7.32 5.20
CA ASP A 53 9.89 6.45 6.37
C ASP A 53 11.09 5.51 6.26
N LEU A 54 11.29 4.87 5.10
CA LEU A 54 12.43 3.97 4.89
C LEU A 54 13.78 4.70 4.91
N TYR A 55 13.82 5.96 4.48
CA TYR A 55 15.01 6.79 4.61
C TYR A 55 15.33 7.09 6.07
N GLN A 56 14.32 7.49 6.86
CA GLN A 56 14.51 7.73 8.29
C GLN A 56 14.98 6.46 9.03
N LYS A 57 14.46 5.30 8.68
CA LYS A 57 14.93 4.01 9.20
C LYS A 57 16.39 3.74 8.83
N ALA A 58 16.80 4.04 7.59
CA ALA A 58 18.19 3.87 7.17
C ALA A 58 19.15 4.76 7.97
N LEU A 59 18.77 6.04 8.22
CA LEU A 59 19.52 6.93 9.09
C LEU A 59 19.64 6.37 10.51
N GLY A 60 18.55 5.85 11.06
CA GLY A 60 18.54 5.18 12.38
C GLY A 60 19.40 3.91 12.44
N LEU A 61 19.70 3.28 11.31
CA LEU A 61 20.59 2.12 11.17
C LEU A 61 22.03 2.50 10.77
N GLY A 62 22.41 3.78 10.88
CA GLY A 62 23.77 4.25 10.70
C GLY A 62 24.13 4.77 9.30
N LEU A 63 23.15 4.93 8.39
CA LEU A 63 23.41 5.63 7.12
C LEU A 63 23.85 7.08 7.39
N ASP A 64 24.97 7.50 6.80
CA ASP A 64 25.40 8.92 6.87
C ASP A 64 24.41 9.81 6.10
N SER A 65 23.90 10.84 6.77
CA SER A 65 22.99 11.82 6.17
C SER A 65 23.60 12.62 5.01
N LYS A 66 24.95 12.62 4.88
CA LYS A 66 25.67 13.19 3.74
C LYS A 66 25.66 12.29 2.50
N THR A 67 25.32 10.99 2.64
CA THR A 67 25.22 10.09 1.49
C THR A 67 24.12 10.60 0.54
N PRO A 68 24.44 10.81 -0.75
CA PRO A 68 23.46 11.24 -1.76
C PRO A 68 22.22 10.34 -1.75
N TYR A 69 21.06 10.96 -1.60
CA TYR A 69 19.78 10.27 -1.43
C TYR A 69 18.75 10.73 -2.46
N GLN A 70 17.92 9.82 -2.93
CA GLN A 70 16.76 10.15 -3.73
C GLN A 70 15.57 9.24 -3.39
N LYS A 71 14.42 9.84 -3.10
CA LYS A 71 13.15 9.12 -3.04
C LYS A 71 12.58 8.95 -4.46
N ILE A 72 12.36 7.69 -4.85
CA ILE A 72 11.64 7.35 -6.08
C ILE A 72 10.57 6.33 -5.70
N THR A 73 9.33 6.81 -5.58
CA THR A 73 8.19 5.98 -5.20
C THR A 73 7.88 4.94 -6.28
N PRO A 74 7.27 3.81 -5.93
CA PRO A 74 6.66 2.93 -6.91
C PRO A 74 5.66 3.68 -7.80
N ALA A 75 5.46 3.17 -9.01
CA ALA A 75 4.54 3.71 -9.98
C ALA A 75 3.70 2.58 -10.60
N ILE A 76 2.59 2.95 -11.22
CA ILE A 76 1.66 2.05 -11.87
C ILE A 76 1.44 2.45 -13.33
N ASN A 77 0.92 1.51 -14.12
CA ASN A 77 0.43 1.82 -15.45
C ASN A 77 -0.96 2.47 -15.35
N THR A 78 -0.99 3.81 -15.42
CA THR A 78 -2.22 4.61 -15.30
C THR A 78 -3.13 4.52 -16.53
N ASP A 79 -2.63 4.05 -17.66
CA ASP A 79 -3.46 3.79 -18.86
C ASP A 79 -4.19 2.46 -18.72
N PHE A 80 -3.56 1.49 -18.06
CA PHE A 80 -4.19 0.21 -17.76
C PHE A 80 -5.20 0.33 -16.62
N PHE A 81 -4.81 0.89 -15.46
CA PHE A 81 -5.69 1.17 -14.34
C PHE A 81 -6.33 2.54 -14.49
N LYS A 82 -7.38 2.61 -15.30
CA LYS A 82 -8.09 3.86 -15.59
C LYS A 82 -9.59 3.67 -15.42
N SER A 83 -10.20 4.50 -14.58
CA SER A 83 -11.66 4.56 -14.43
C SER A 83 -12.32 5.19 -15.67
N LYS A 84 -13.51 4.69 -16.02
CA LYS A 84 -14.33 5.27 -17.08
C LYS A 84 -15.28 6.36 -16.55
N SER A 85 -15.80 6.17 -15.35
CA SER A 85 -16.72 7.09 -14.67
C SER A 85 -16.83 6.70 -13.21
N PHE A 86 -17.18 7.66 -12.35
CA PHE A 86 -17.51 7.37 -10.97
C PHE A 86 -18.97 6.96 -10.87
N LYS A 87 -19.26 6.06 -9.93
CA LYS A 87 -20.59 5.52 -9.67
C LYS A 87 -21.03 5.90 -8.26
N ASP A 88 -22.33 5.89 -8.04
CA ASP A 88 -22.89 5.90 -6.69
C ASP A 88 -22.49 4.63 -5.94
N LEU A 89 -22.54 4.68 -4.61
CA LEU A 89 -22.28 3.50 -3.80
C LEU A 89 -23.35 2.43 -4.06
N HIS A 90 -22.93 1.19 -4.19
CA HIS A 90 -23.86 0.07 -4.43
C HIS A 90 -24.57 -0.37 -3.13
N GLU A 91 -25.70 -1.00 -3.30
CA GLU A 91 -26.37 -1.79 -2.28
C GLU A 91 -26.45 -3.24 -2.79
N PRO A 92 -25.75 -4.20 -2.18
CA PRO A 92 -24.84 -4.08 -1.03
C PRO A 92 -23.57 -3.26 -1.33
N LEU A 93 -23.03 -2.62 -0.28
CA LEU A 93 -21.77 -1.88 -0.36
C LEU A 93 -20.61 -2.81 -0.74
N ARG A 94 -19.85 -2.47 -1.77
CA ARG A 94 -18.80 -3.31 -2.36
C ARG A 94 -17.42 -2.88 -1.89
N ILE A 95 -16.77 -3.73 -1.11
CA ILE A 95 -15.49 -3.45 -0.48
C ILE A 95 -14.42 -4.38 -1.05
N LEU A 96 -13.20 -3.87 -1.24
CA LEU A 96 -12.09 -4.62 -1.83
C LEU A 96 -10.79 -4.41 -1.05
N THR A 97 -10.00 -5.47 -0.94
CA THR A 97 -8.57 -5.42 -0.61
C THR A 97 -7.79 -6.29 -1.58
N VAL A 98 -6.68 -5.79 -2.11
CA VAL A 98 -5.75 -6.54 -2.98
C VAL A 98 -4.38 -6.57 -2.32
N GLY A 99 -3.83 -7.77 -2.07
CA GLY A 99 -2.51 -7.90 -1.50
C GLY A 99 -2.17 -9.31 -1.03
N ARG A 100 -0.89 -9.55 -0.74
CA ARG A 100 -0.45 -10.84 -0.19
C ARG A 100 -1.11 -11.11 1.16
N LEU A 101 -1.56 -12.33 1.38
CA LEU A 101 -2.16 -12.72 2.65
C LEU A 101 -1.06 -12.99 3.68
N THR A 102 -0.67 -11.94 4.39
CA THR A 102 0.34 -11.97 5.45
C THR A 102 -0.16 -11.16 6.65
N TRP A 103 0.32 -11.50 7.85
CA TRP A 103 -0.11 -10.87 9.10
C TRP A 103 0.01 -9.34 9.09
N LYS A 104 1.05 -8.79 8.44
CA LYS A 104 1.27 -7.34 8.39
C LYS A 104 0.24 -6.56 7.59
N LYS A 105 -0.60 -7.24 6.82
CA LYS A 105 -1.71 -6.62 6.06
C LYS A 105 -2.95 -6.36 6.92
N GLY A 106 -3.03 -6.92 8.15
CA GLY A 106 -4.03 -6.58 9.16
C GLY A 106 -5.46 -6.93 8.78
N TYR A 107 -5.67 -8.03 8.06
CA TYR A 107 -6.99 -8.47 7.62
C TYR A 107 -7.98 -8.67 8.78
N GLU A 108 -7.50 -9.08 9.94
CA GLU A 108 -8.30 -9.25 11.15
C GLU A 108 -9.01 -7.95 11.56
N TYR A 109 -8.33 -6.80 11.48
CA TYR A 109 -8.93 -5.50 11.81
C TYR A 109 -9.99 -5.07 10.80
N ALA A 110 -9.83 -5.45 9.53
CA ALA A 110 -10.87 -5.24 8.53
C ALA A 110 -12.09 -6.11 8.84
N LEU A 111 -11.90 -7.39 9.11
CA LEU A 111 -13.00 -8.32 9.43
C LEU A 111 -13.74 -7.91 10.71
N GLU A 112 -13.03 -7.49 11.75
CA GLU A 112 -13.64 -6.93 12.96
C GLU A 112 -14.44 -5.64 12.67
N ALA A 113 -13.93 -4.74 11.82
CA ALA A 113 -14.67 -3.54 11.42
C ALA A 113 -15.96 -3.90 10.65
N LEU A 114 -15.88 -4.89 9.76
CA LEU A 114 -17.02 -5.37 8.98
C LEU A 114 -18.05 -6.12 9.84
N SER A 115 -17.63 -6.79 10.92
CA SER A 115 -18.58 -7.37 11.87
C SER A 115 -19.43 -6.29 12.56
N LEU A 116 -18.85 -5.11 12.85
CA LEU A 116 -19.59 -3.96 13.36
C LEU A 116 -20.57 -3.37 12.34
N LEU A 117 -20.25 -3.40 11.02
CA LEU A 117 -21.20 -3.02 9.98
C LEU A 117 -22.40 -3.97 9.97
N LYS A 118 -22.15 -5.29 10.05
CA LYS A 118 -23.21 -6.30 10.14
C LYS A 118 -24.10 -6.08 11.36
N GLU A 119 -23.55 -5.79 12.52
CA GLU A 119 -24.31 -5.46 13.74
C GLU A 119 -25.22 -4.21 13.54
N LYS A 120 -24.79 -3.27 12.70
CA LYS A 120 -25.57 -2.10 12.29
C LYS A 120 -26.52 -2.36 11.14
N GLN A 121 -26.62 -3.60 10.69
CA GLN A 121 -27.50 -4.03 9.56
C GLN A 121 -27.14 -3.33 8.24
N ILE A 122 -25.91 -2.88 8.06
CA ILE A 122 -25.39 -2.41 6.79
C ILE A 122 -25.09 -3.62 5.92
N ASN A 123 -25.69 -3.69 4.74
CA ASN A 123 -25.47 -4.76 3.79
C ASN A 123 -24.18 -4.49 2.98
N PHE A 124 -23.29 -5.45 2.92
CA PHE A 124 -22.00 -5.31 2.23
C PHE A 124 -21.50 -6.65 1.69
N GLU A 125 -20.63 -6.57 0.71
CA GLU A 125 -19.82 -7.68 0.20
C GLU A 125 -18.35 -7.27 0.18
N TYR A 126 -17.47 -8.11 0.74
CA TYR A 126 -16.05 -7.84 0.82
C TYR A 126 -15.23 -8.89 0.06
N HIS A 127 -14.53 -8.44 -0.98
CA HIS A 127 -13.60 -9.27 -1.74
C HIS A 127 -12.17 -9.08 -1.25
N ILE A 128 -11.47 -10.19 -1.04
CA ILE A 128 -10.05 -10.23 -0.71
C ILE A 128 -9.33 -10.95 -1.85
N VAL A 129 -8.48 -10.22 -2.57
CA VAL A 129 -7.69 -10.73 -3.69
C VAL A 129 -6.25 -10.93 -3.24
N GLY A 130 -5.71 -12.11 -3.47
CA GLY A 130 -4.33 -12.48 -3.18
C GLY A 130 -4.19 -13.85 -2.54
N GLU A 131 -2.95 -14.26 -2.36
CA GLU A 131 -2.56 -15.52 -1.72
C GLU A 131 -1.47 -15.28 -0.66
N GLY A 132 -1.31 -16.25 0.25
CA GLY A 132 -0.28 -16.22 1.27
C GLY A 132 -0.58 -17.10 2.47
N ASN A 133 0.41 -17.23 3.35
CA ASN A 133 0.37 -18.10 4.52
C ASN A 133 -0.62 -17.67 5.61
N TYR A 134 -1.26 -16.49 5.47
CA TYR A 134 -2.25 -15.97 6.42
C TYR A 134 -3.69 -16.31 6.02
N ARG A 135 -3.88 -17.09 4.94
CA ARG A 135 -5.20 -17.47 4.39
C ARG A 135 -6.06 -18.18 5.43
N GLU A 136 -5.50 -19.17 6.12
CA GLU A 136 -6.24 -19.94 7.13
C GLU A 136 -6.69 -19.07 8.31
N ALA A 137 -5.86 -18.13 8.75
CA ALA A 137 -6.22 -17.19 9.81
C ALA A 137 -7.40 -16.29 9.39
N ILE A 138 -7.42 -15.83 8.12
CA ILE A 138 -8.53 -15.04 7.58
C ILE A 138 -9.82 -15.87 7.55
N ILE A 139 -9.78 -17.12 7.08
CA ILE A 139 -10.94 -18.04 7.06
C ILE A 139 -11.46 -18.26 8.47
N TYR A 140 -10.58 -18.56 9.41
CA TYR A 140 -10.95 -18.77 10.81
C TYR A 140 -11.61 -17.52 11.41
N CYS A 141 -11.01 -16.35 11.25
CA CYS A 141 -11.55 -15.08 11.73
C CYS A 141 -12.92 -14.77 11.09
N THR A 142 -13.08 -14.99 9.78
CA THR A 142 -14.33 -14.82 9.06
C THR A 142 -15.44 -15.69 9.67
N HIS A 143 -15.13 -16.96 10.00
CA HIS A 143 -16.07 -17.87 10.62
C HIS A 143 -16.43 -17.43 12.06
N GLN A 144 -15.42 -17.07 12.88
CA GLN A 144 -15.65 -16.61 14.26
C GLN A 144 -16.56 -15.38 14.32
N LEU A 145 -16.39 -14.44 13.39
CA LEU A 145 -17.18 -13.22 13.27
C LEU A 145 -18.52 -13.44 12.51
N ARG A 146 -18.82 -14.67 12.10
CA ARG A 146 -20.04 -15.03 11.34
C ARG A 146 -20.21 -14.24 10.04
N LEU A 147 -19.10 -13.98 9.32
CA LEU A 147 -19.06 -13.17 8.10
C LEU A 147 -19.01 -14.00 6.80
N ALA A 148 -19.17 -15.32 6.86
CA ALA A 148 -18.95 -16.22 5.73
C ALA A 148 -19.77 -15.85 4.46
N GLU A 149 -20.98 -15.33 4.61
CA GLU A 149 -21.84 -14.92 3.50
C GLU A 149 -21.44 -13.57 2.87
N HIS A 150 -20.65 -12.77 3.60
CA HIS A 150 -20.24 -11.43 3.18
C HIS A 150 -18.82 -11.39 2.57
N ILE A 151 -17.98 -12.40 2.83
CA ILE A 151 -16.56 -12.39 2.48
C ILE A 151 -16.27 -13.36 1.34
N LYS A 152 -15.56 -12.89 0.31
CA LYS A 152 -15.09 -13.73 -0.79
C LYS A 152 -13.57 -13.68 -0.92
N LEU A 153 -12.91 -14.80 -0.65
CA LEU A 153 -11.47 -14.97 -0.93
C LEU A 153 -11.31 -15.36 -2.40
N LYS A 154 -10.82 -14.44 -3.22
CA LYS A 154 -10.72 -14.58 -4.69
C LYS A 154 -9.44 -15.32 -5.13
N GLY A 155 -8.50 -15.55 -4.21
CA GLY A 155 -7.19 -16.13 -4.56
C GLY A 155 -6.31 -15.16 -5.36
N LEU A 156 -5.27 -15.71 -5.98
CA LEU A 156 -4.39 -14.96 -6.86
C LEU A 156 -5.09 -14.73 -8.20
N LEU A 157 -5.18 -13.49 -8.63
CA LEU A 157 -5.79 -13.08 -9.89
C LEU A 157 -4.76 -12.49 -10.86
N SER A 158 -5.08 -12.52 -12.16
CA SER A 158 -4.35 -11.77 -13.18
C SER A 158 -4.53 -10.27 -13.00
N PRO A 159 -3.63 -9.41 -13.53
CA PRO A 159 -3.84 -7.97 -13.51
C PRO A 159 -5.17 -7.53 -14.12
N GLU A 160 -5.63 -8.19 -15.18
CA GLU A 160 -6.91 -7.95 -15.85
C GLU A 160 -8.09 -8.25 -14.92
N ASP A 161 -8.02 -9.34 -14.17
CA ASP A 161 -9.07 -9.71 -13.23
C ASP A 161 -9.03 -8.86 -11.95
N VAL A 162 -7.83 -8.45 -11.49
CA VAL A 162 -7.69 -7.43 -10.43
C VAL A 162 -8.39 -6.14 -10.85
N LYS A 163 -8.19 -5.69 -12.10
CA LYS A 163 -8.88 -4.51 -12.62
C LYS A 163 -10.39 -4.66 -12.61
N LYS A 164 -10.94 -5.83 -12.97
CA LYS A 164 -12.39 -6.11 -12.88
C LYS A 164 -12.91 -6.04 -11.45
N GLU A 165 -12.15 -6.56 -10.48
CA GLU A 165 -12.49 -6.45 -9.05
C GLU A 165 -12.48 -4.98 -8.59
N MET A 166 -11.55 -4.17 -9.10
CA MET A 166 -11.54 -2.71 -8.83
C MET A 166 -12.70 -1.99 -9.53
N GLU A 167 -13.10 -2.39 -10.74
CA GLU A 167 -14.30 -1.86 -11.41
C GLU A 167 -15.60 -2.24 -10.69
N TRP A 168 -15.63 -3.36 -9.98
CA TRP A 168 -16.74 -3.83 -9.19
C TRP A 168 -16.88 -3.06 -7.87
N ALA A 169 -15.78 -2.71 -7.20
CA ALA A 169 -15.77 -2.16 -5.85
C ALA A 169 -16.18 -0.68 -5.77
N ASP A 170 -16.67 -0.27 -4.60
CA ASP A 170 -16.94 1.13 -4.21
C ASP A 170 -15.80 1.68 -3.34
N ILE A 171 -15.41 0.88 -2.35
CA ILE A 171 -14.42 1.23 -1.34
C ILE A 171 -13.25 0.24 -1.42
N TYR A 172 -12.05 0.78 -1.42
CA TYR A 172 -10.82 0.01 -1.25
C TYR A 172 -10.28 0.22 0.16
N ILE A 173 -10.03 -0.85 0.90
CA ILE A 173 -9.43 -0.77 2.23
C ILE A 173 -8.05 -1.42 2.27
N GLN A 174 -7.07 -0.74 2.88
CA GLN A 174 -5.73 -1.25 3.13
C GLN A 174 -5.44 -1.19 4.64
N PRO A 175 -5.82 -2.22 5.41
CA PRO A 175 -5.78 -2.19 6.87
C PRO A 175 -4.41 -2.55 7.45
N SER A 176 -3.33 -2.35 6.68
CA SER A 176 -1.98 -2.81 7.01
C SER A 176 -1.50 -2.32 8.39
N ILE A 177 -0.76 -3.18 9.07
CA ILE A 177 -0.04 -2.88 10.31
C ILE A 177 1.33 -2.28 9.98
N GLN A 178 1.93 -2.77 8.88
CA GLN A 178 3.23 -2.35 8.37
C GLN A 178 3.22 -2.37 6.83
N GLU A 179 3.64 -1.25 6.22
CA GLU A 179 3.73 -1.11 4.77
C GLU A 179 4.81 -0.11 4.38
N GLY A 180 5.69 -0.47 3.44
CA GLY A 180 6.70 0.45 2.92
C GLY A 180 6.13 1.43 1.88
N PHE A 181 5.29 0.91 0.99
CA PHE A 181 4.49 1.62 -0.01
C PHE A 181 3.57 0.61 -0.70
N CYS A 182 2.37 1.01 -1.14
CA CYS A 182 1.37 0.08 -1.63
C CYS A 182 0.90 0.40 -3.05
N ASN A 183 1.30 -0.42 -4.05
CA ASN A 183 0.88 -0.22 -5.45
C ASN A 183 -0.63 -0.40 -5.62
N SER A 184 -1.23 -1.40 -4.95
CA SER A 184 -2.67 -1.64 -5.09
C SER A 184 -3.55 -0.49 -4.57
N VAL A 185 -3.04 0.34 -3.64
CA VAL A 185 -3.69 1.60 -3.27
C VAL A 185 -3.63 2.61 -4.40
N LEU A 186 -2.49 2.74 -5.11
CA LEU A 186 -2.38 3.61 -6.29
C LEU A 186 -3.29 3.13 -7.43
N GLU A 187 -3.34 1.83 -7.66
CA GLU A 187 -4.22 1.20 -8.66
C GLU A 187 -5.68 1.50 -8.34
N ALA A 188 -6.10 1.31 -7.08
CA ALA A 188 -7.44 1.62 -6.62
C ALA A 188 -7.78 3.12 -6.76
N GLN A 189 -6.87 4.01 -6.36
CA GLN A 189 -7.03 5.47 -6.55
C GLN A 189 -7.14 5.84 -8.03
N SER A 190 -6.32 5.24 -8.90
CA SER A 190 -6.36 5.47 -10.36
C SER A 190 -7.68 4.99 -10.98
N MET A 191 -8.28 3.94 -10.42
CA MET A 191 -9.60 3.43 -10.79
C MET A 191 -10.76 4.24 -10.18
N GLY A 192 -10.48 5.25 -9.34
CA GLY A 192 -11.47 6.11 -8.73
C GLY A 192 -12.21 5.48 -7.54
N LEU A 193 -11.62 4.48 -6.87
CA LEU A 193 -12.18 3.93 -5.64
C LEU A 193 -11.95 4.88 -4.46
N LEU A 194 -12.89 4.84 -3.51
CA LEU A 194 -12.76 5.53 -2.23
C LEU A 194 -11.80 4.74 -1.34
N CYS A 195 -10.59 5.25 -1.14
CA CYS A 195 -9.53 4.52 -0.45
C CYS A 195 -9.49 4.87 1.05
N ILE A 196 -9.59 3.85 1.90
CA ILE A 196 -9.32 3.94 3.33
C ILE A 196 -8.04 3.16 3.62
N VAL A 197 -7.03 3.83 4.14
CA VAL A 197 -5.76 3.18 4.52
C VAL A 197 -5.48 3.44 6.00
N THR A 198 -4.62 2.62 6.60
CA THR A 198 -4.14 2.89 7.95
C THR A 198 -2.94 3.85 7.91
N ASN A 199 -2.58 4.39 9.08
CA ASN A 199 -1.33 5.14 9.27
C ASN A 199 -0.10 4.21 9.41
N ALA A 200 -0.09 3.06 8.71
CA ALA A 200 1.11 2.25 8.57
C ALA A 200 2.06 2.98 7.63
N GLU A 201 3.23 3.23 8.10
CA GLU A 201 4.38 3.96 7.55
C GLU A 201 4.14 4.61 6.15
N GLY A 202 4.48 3.90 5.07
CA GLY A 202 4.36 4.42 3.70
C GLY A 202 2.94 4.60 3.17
N LEU A 203 1.89 4.14 3.87
CA LEU A 203 0.50 4.34 3.42
C LEU A 203 0.06 5.81 3.51
N THR A 204 0.61 6.58 4.44
CA THR A 204 0.37 8.02 4.54
C THR A 204 0.99 8.81 3.38
N GLU A 205 1.91 8.19 2.63
CA GLU A 205 2.44 8.73 1.38
C GLU A 205 1.59 8.31 0.16
N ASN A 206 0.87 7.19 0.25
CA ASN A 206 -0.09 6.77 -0.77
C ASN A 206 -1.36 7.64 -0.77
N VAL A 207 -1.89 7.97 0.41
CA VAL A 207 -3.16 8.68 0.58
C VAL A 207 -2.92 9.96 1.37
N ILE A 208 -3.34 11.10 0.83
CA ILE A 208 -3.43 12.35 1.57
C ILE A 208 -4.80 12.38 2.24
N ASP A 209 -4.79 12.40 3.58
CA ASP A 209 -6.01 12.31 4.39
C ASP A 209 -7.00 13.44 4.05
N TRP A 210 -8.27 13.10 3.86
CA TRP A 210 -9.37 13.97 3.45
C TRP A 210 -9.24 14.61 2.06
N GLU A 211 -8.14 14.39 1.35
CA GLU A 211 -7.93 14.95 0.01
C GLU A 211 -8.02 13.88 -1.09
N THR A 212 -7.35 12.73 -0.90
CA THR A 212 -7.30 11.64 -1.89
C THR A 212 -7.80 10.30 -1.33
N GLY A 213 -8.43 10.32 -0.18
CA GLY A 213 -8.95 9.21 0.60
C GLY A 213 -8.83 9.50 2.08
N TRP A 214 -8.83 8.47 2.92
CA TRP A 214 -8.80 8.62 4.37
C TRP A 214 -7.73 7.76 5.02
N VAL A 215 -7.11 8.34 6.06
CA VAL A 215 -6.10 7.67 6.87
C VAL A 215 -6.67 7.41 8.25
N VAL A 216 -6.74 6.14 8.66
CA VAL A 216 -7.23 5.71 9.98
C VAL A 216 -6.10 5.12 10.82
N LYS A 217 -6.28 5.06 12.13
CA LYS A 217 -5.29 4.46 13.04
C LYS A 217 -5.15 2.96 12.76
N LYS A 218 -3.92 2.49 12.55
CA LYS A 218 -3.62 1.06 12.42
C LYS A 218 -3.97 0.29 13.69
N ARG A 219 -4.31 -1.00 13.54
CA ARG A 219 -4.76 -1.88 14.64
C ARG A 219 -6.02 -1.35 15.33
N SER A 220 -6.92 -0.73 14.59
CA SER A 220 -8.18 -0.20 15.13
C SER A 220 -9.34 -0.48 14.20
N ALA A 221 -10.02 -1.59 14.44
CA ALA A 221 -11.26 -1.94 13.74
C ALA A 221 -12.34 -0.86 13.90
N ARG A 222 -12.45 -0.25 15.10
CA ARG A 222 -13.42 0.82 15.36
C ARG A 222 -13.19 2.05 14.49
N ASN A 223 -11.93 2.47 14.28
CA ASN A 223 -11.66 3.63 13.42
C ASN A 223 -11.97 3.35 11.97
N LEU A 224 -11.69 2.13 11.50
CA LEU A 224 -12.03 1.70 10.15
C LEU A 224 -13.55 1.64 9.97
N PHE A 225 -14.27 1.02 10.91
CA PHE A 225 -15.73 0.99 10.94
C PHE A 225 -16.33 2.40 10.89
N ASN A 226 -15.90 3.30 11.78
CA ASN A 226 -16.42 4.67 11.83
C ASN A 226 -16.20 5.38 10.49
N LYS A 227 -15.02 5.19 9.86
CA LYS A 227 -14.75 5.83 8.58
C LYS A 227 -15.61 5.29 7.44
N ILE A 228 -15.90 3.98 7.41
CA ILE A 228 -16.86 3.43 6.44
C ILE A 228 -18.26 4.02 6.68
N MET A 229 -18.68 4.14 7.94
CA MET A 229 -19.98 4.76 8.29
C MET A 229 -20.06 6.23 7.87
N ASP A 230 -18.98 7.02 8.03
CA ASP A 230 -18.92 8.39 7.54
C ASP A 230 -19.12 8.44 6.02
N ILE A 231 -18.36 7.60 5.26
CA ILE A 231 -18.38 7.61 3.80
C ILE A 231 -19.77 7.33 3.22
N ILE A 232 -20.52 6.39 3.80
CA ILE A 232 -21.87 6.08 3.32
C ILE A 232 -22.89 7.20 3.56
N THR A 233 -22.56 8.22 4.37
CA THR A 233 -23.39 9.37 4.64
C THR A 233 -22.96 10.64 3.89
N PHE A 234 -21.78 10.62 3.23
CA PHE A 234 -21.29 11.79 2.51
C PHE A 234 -22.09 12.06 1.23
N ASP A 235 -22.15 13.33 0.88
CA ASP A 235 -22.71 13.75 -0.41
C ASP A 235 -21.87 13.22 -1.57
N ILE A 236 -22.53 12.84 -2.66
CA ILE A 236 -21.88 12.32 -3.85
C ILE A 236 -20.88 13.30 -4.47
N LEU A 237 -21.10 14.60 -4.35
CA LEU A 237 -20.17 15.62 -4.84
C LEU A 237 -18.88 15.64 -4.03
N GLU A 238 -18.96 15.48 -2.71
CA GLU A 238 -17.79 15.35 -1.84
C GLU A 238 -16.98 14.09 -2.17
N LEU A 239 -17.65 12.95 -2.32
CA LEU A 239 -17.01 11.68 -2.72
C LEU A 239 -16.32 11.81 -4.08
N ASN A 240 -16.98 12.45 -5.05
CA ASN A 240 -16.42 12.63 -6.39
C ASN A 240 -15.24 13.61 -6.40
N GLN A 241 -15.24 14.61 -5.52
CA GLN A 241 -14.07 15.50 -5.37
C GLN A 241 -12.84 14.72 -4.89
N ILE A 242 -12.99 13.86 -3.88
CA ILE A 242 -11.91 13.03 -3.36
C ILE A 242 -11.40 12.04 -4.43
N ARG A 243 -12.31 11.40 -5.16
CA ARG A 243 -11.96 10.52 -6.29
C ARG A 243 -11.15 11.25 -7.38
N ASN A 244 -11.61 12.44 -7.79
CA ASN A 244 -10.93 13.26 -8.79
C ASN A 244 -9.53 13.68 -8.34
N ASN A 245 -9.38 14.09 -7.10
CA ASN A 245 -8.09 14.45 -6.50
C ASN A 245 -7.15 13.24 -6.50
N ALA A 246 -7.64 12.07 -6.09
CA ALA A 246 -6.87 10.82 -6.05
C ALA A 246 -6.37 10.42 -7.45
N VAL A 247 -7.28 10.35 -8.43
CA VAL A 247 -6.94 10.03 -9.83
C VAL A 247 -5.91 11.01 -10.39
N SER A 248 -6.16 12.31 -10.24
CA SER A 248 -5.29 13.37 -10.75
C SER A 248 -3.89 13.29 -10.14
N ARG A 249 -3.80 13.03 -8.82
CA ARG A 249 -2.52 12.87 -8.13
C ARG A 249 -1.75 11.64 -8.62
N VAL A 250 -2.43 10.50 -8.78
CA VAL A 250 -1.76 9.27 -9.25
C VAL A 250 -1.23 9.45 -10.66
N ILE A 251 -2.01 9.98 -11.59
CA ILE A 251 -1.59 10.25 -12.97
C ILE A 251 -0.37 11.18 -12.99
N LYS A 252 -0.35 12.23 -12.17
CA LYS A 252 0.72 13.23 -12.15
C LYS A 252 2.01 12.74 -11.48
N GLN A 253 1.89 11.97 -10.39
CA GLN A 253 3.04 11.70 -9.51
C GLN A 253 3.55 10.26 -9.56
N PHE A 254 2.69 9.28 -9.90
CA PHE A 254 2.95 7.85 -9.75
C PHE A 254 2.79 7.06 -11.05
N ASN A 255 2.94 7.70 -12.20
CA ASN A 255 2.99 7.01 -13.48
C ASN A 255 4.40 6.47 -13.79
N ILE A 256 4.45 5.43 -14.62
CA ILE A 256 5.70 4.73 -14.98
C ILE A 256 6.70 5.66 -15.67
N ASP A 257 6.27 6.52 -16.60
CA ASP A 257 7.17 7.41 -17.34
C ASP A 257 7.89 8.40 -16.41
N THR A 258 7.18 8.90 -15.40
CA THR A 258 7.77 9.79 -14.39
C THR A 258 8.78 9.05 -13.51
N GLN A 259 8.49 7.81 -13.13
CA GLN A 259 9.40 6.98 -12.36
C GLN A 259 10.67 6.65 -13.16
N GLU A 260 10.53 6.26 -14.43
CA GLU A 260 11.65 5.96 -15.32
C GLU A 260 12.61 7.16 -15.43
N LYS A 261 12.10 8.35 -15.73
CA LYS A 261 12.90 9.58 -15.78
C LYS A 261 13.66 9.84 -14.48
N ARG A 262 13.03 9.60 -13.32
CA ARG A 262 13.68 9.75 -12.01
C ARG A 262 14.82 8.75 -11.83
N PHE A 263 14.64 7.48 -12.25
CA PHE A 263 15.70 6.48 -12.18
C PHE A 263 16.86 6.79 -13.15
N ILE A 264 16.58 7.22 -14.37
CA ILE A 264 17.61 7.66 -15.31
C ILE A 264 18.46 8.77 -14.67
N ASN A 265 17.83 9.80 -14.11
CA ASN A 265 18.53 10.89 -13.44
C ASN A 265 19.31 10.42 -12.19
N PHE A 266 18.80 9.44 -11.47
CA PHE A 266 19.47 8.86 -10.30
C PHE A 266 20.77 8.15 -10.67
N TYR A 267 20.79 7.40 -11.79
CA TYR A 267 21.96 6.64 -12.21
C TYR A 267 22.97 7.46 -13.05
N GLN A 268 22.53 8.56 -13.68
CA GLN A 268 23.41 9.41 -14.51
C GLN A 268 24.22 10.43 -13.69
N LYS A 269 23.78 10.81 -12.52
CA LYS A 269 24.44 11.75 -11.60
C LYS A 269 25.24 11.03 -10.52
#